data_f4269b4f9880059bdeacb11ddea36458
#
_entry.id   f4269b4f9880059bdeacb11ddea36458
#
_cell.length_a   1.000
_cell.length_b   1.000
_cell.length_c   1.000
_cell.angle_alpha   90.00
_cell.angle_beta   90.00
_cell.angle_gamma   90.00
#
_symmetry.space_group_name_H-M   'P 1'
#
loop_
_entity.id
_entity.type
_entity.pdbx_description
1 polymer ?
#
loop_
_entity_poly.entity_id
_entity_poly.type
_entity_poly.pdbx_seq_one_letter_code
_entity_poly.pdbx_strand_id
1 'polypeptide(L)' 'MKHYVDDIVGKTIAKVTSLTADEVKEMMWYCDPVETTVIEFTDGSAVLVMADPEGNGPGFLDYSDI' A
#
# COMPACT_ATOMS: atom_id res chain seq x y z
N MET A 1 -16.72 2.03 7.68
CA MET A 1 -15.59 2.36 6.81
C MET A 1 -15.60 1.48 5.56
N LYS A 2 -15.29 2.07 4.43
CA LYS A 2 -15.34 1.35 3.16
C LYS A 2 -14.03 0.62 2.89
N HIS A 3 -14.13 -0.65 2.53
CA HIS A 3 -13.01 -1.44 2.02
C HIS A 3 -13.09 -1.45 0.50
N TYR A 4 -11.97 -1.23 -0.15
CA TYR A 4 -11.90 -1.10 -1.60
C TYR A 4 -11.50 -2.39 -2.31
N VAL A 5 -11.84 -3.53 -1.71
CA VAL A 5 -11.46 -4.84 -2.27
C VAL A 5 -12.04 -5.01 -3.68
N ASP A 6 -13.31 -4.64 -3.84
CA ASP A 6 -13.98 -4.79 -5.13
C ASP A 6 -13.43 -3.86 -6.20
N ASP A 7 -12.82 -2.74 -5.78
CA ASP A 7 -12.29 -1.75 -6.71
C ASP A 7 -11.00 -2.23 -7.38
N ILE A 8 -10.34 -3.24 -6.85
CA ILE A 8 -9.09 -3.76 -7.41
C ILE A 8 -9.25 -5.09 -8.13
N VAL A 9 -10.46 -5.66 -8.11
CA VAL A 9 -10.72 -6.92 -8.80
C VAL A 9 -10.55 -6.73 -10.30
N GLY A 10 -9.78 -7.63 -10.92
CA GLY A 10 -9.55 -7.58 -12.36
C GLY A 10 -8.48 -6.62 -12.82
N LYS A 11 -7.89 -5.83 -11.92
CA LYS A 11 -6.80 -4.92 -12.28
C LYS A 11 -5.49 -5.67 -12.43
N THR A 12 -4.61 -5.14 -13.27
CA THR A 12 -3.29 -5.71 -13.48
C THR A 12 -2.26 -4.86 -12.75
N ILE A 13 -1.40 -5.51 -11.98
CA ILE A 13 -0.32 -4.84 -11.24
C ILE A 13 0.76 -4.41 -12.24
N ALA A 14 1.08 -3.12 -12.25
CA ALA A 14 2.16 -2.58 -13.06
C ALA A 14 3.48 -2.66 -12.30
N LYS A 15 3.48 -2.29 -11.02
CA LYS A 15 4.67 -2.37 -10.18
C LYS A 15 4.30 -2.32 -8.71
N VAL A 16 5.23 -2.77 -7.87
CA VAL A 16 5.12 -2.67 -6.41
C VAL A 16 6.32 -1.88 -5.92
N THR A 17 6.05 -0.84 -5.14
CA THR A 17 7.09 0.08 -4.67
C THR A 17 6.91 0.38 -3.19
N SER A 18 7.79 1.23 -2.66
CA SER A 18 7.66 1.78 -1.31
C SER A 18 7.32 3.27 -1.42
N LEU A 19 6.81 3.83 -0.32
CA LEU A 19 6.72 5.28 -0.20
C LEU A 19 8.14 5.86 -0.14
N THR A 20 8.27 7.12 -0.53
CA THR A 20 9.52 7.85 -0.34
C THR A 20 9.65 8.28 1.12
N ALA A 21 10.86 8.69 1.53
CA ALA A 21 11.08 9.18 2.87
C ALA A 21 10.20 10.40 3.19
N ASP A 22 10.02 11.28 2.20
CA ASP A 22 9.17 12.46 2.37
C ASP A 22 7.71 12.08 2.53
N GLU A 23 7.24 11.08 1.78
CA GLU A 23 5.87 10.60 1.88
C GLU A 23 5.59 9.96 3.23
N VAL A 24 6.53 9.18 3.77
CA VAL A 24 6.40 8.60 5.11
C VAL A 24 6.28 9.71 6.16
N LYS A 25 7.08 10.76 6.03
CA LYS A 25 7.01 11.91 6.93
C LYS A 25 5.65 12.61 6.85
N GLU A 26 5.13 12.80 5.65
CA GLU A 26 3.83 13.43 5.46
C GLU A 26 2.69 12.61 6.08
N MET A 27 2.82 11.29 6.07
CA MET A 27 1.86 10.39 6.70
C MET A 27 1.99 10.38 8.22
N MET A 28 3.05 10.99 8.74
CA MET A 28 3.37 10.99 10.18
C MET A 28 3.61 9.58 10.71
N TRP A 29 4.13 8.70 9.87
CA TRP A 29 4.48 7.35 10.24
C TRP A 29 5.93 7.31 10.76
N TYR A 30 6.16 6.51 11.79
CA TYR A 30 7.48 6.34 12.40
C TYR A 30 8.09 5.02 11.95
N CYS A 31 8.41 4.93 10.66
CA CYS A 31 8.95 3.71 10.09
C CYS A 31 9.91 4.04 8.94
N ASP A 32 10.68 3.04 8.54
CA ASP A 32 11.50 3.14 7.33
C ASP A 32 10.62 3.05 6.09
N PRO A 33 10.92 3.82 5.04
CA PRO A 33 10.20 3.68 3.77
C PRO A 33 10.15 2.24 3.25
N VAL A 34 11.19 1.45 3.49
CA VAL A 34 11.25 0.05 3.05
C VAL A 34 10.15 -0.82 3.69
N GLU A 35 9.58 -0.37 4.79
CA GLU A 35 8.49 -1.09 5.46
C GLU A 35 7.13 -0.80 4.83
N THR A 36 7.06 0.11 3.88
CA THR A 36 5.81 0.48 3.23
C THR A 36 5.63 -0.27 1.92
N THR A 37 4.39 -0.44 1.51
CA THR A 37 4.07 -1.14 0.26
C THR A 37 3.02 -0.35 -0.51
N VAL A 38 3.35 -0.02 -1.75
CA VAL A 38 2.43 0.62 -2.70
C VAL A 38 2.31 -0.29 -3.91
N ILE A 39 1.09 -0.64 -4.26
CA ILE A 39 0.81 -1.46 -5.44
C ILE A 39 0.18 -0.56 -6.49
N GLU A 40 0.87 -0.40 -7.62
CA GLU A 40 0.39 0.44 -8.72
C GLU A 40 -0.14 -0.43 -9.85
N PHE A 41 -1.28 -0.03 -10.38
CA PHE A 41 -1.96 -0.78 -11.44
C PHE A 41 -1.74 -0.12 -12.80
N THR A 42 -1.97 -0.89 -13.85
CA THR A 42 -1.74 -0.42 -15.21
C THR A 42 -2.69 0.70 -15.65
N ASP A 43 -3.80 0.88 -14.94
CA ASP A 43 -4.75 1.97 -15.23
C ASP A 43 -4.38 3.29 -14.58
N GLY A 44 -3.24 3.35 -13.89
CA GLY A 44 -2.78 4.55 -13.22
C GLY A 44 -3.24 4.70 -11.77
N SER A 45 -4.09 3.78 -11.29
CA SER A 45 -4.48 3.78 -9.88
C SER A 45 -3.48 3.03 -9.03
N ALA A 46 -3.57 3.21 -7.71
CA ALA A 46 -2.67 2.56 -6.77
C ALA A 46 -3.38 2.31 -5.45
N VAL A 47 -2.86 1.35 -4.69
CA VAL A 47 -3.29 1.10 -3.32
C VAL A 47 -2.08 1.15 -2.40
N LEU A 48 -2.28 1.68 -1.21
CA LEU A 48 -1.29 1.71 -0.15
C LEU A 48 -1.69 0.70 0.91
N VAL A 49 -0.78 -0.18 1.28
CA VAL A 49 -1.05 -1.19 2.31
C VAL A 49 -0.85 -0.55 3.68
N MET A 50 -1.91 -0.48 4.46
CA MET A 50 -1.91 0.17 5.77
C MET A 50 -2.27 -0.83 6.86
N ALA A 51 -1.84 -0.53 8.08
CA ALA A 51 -2.10 -1.40 9.23
C ALA A 51 -3.59 -1.49 9.56
N ASP A 52 -4.31 -0.40 9.34
CA ASP A 52 -5.76 -0.35 9.58
C ASP A 52 -6.40 0.72 8.67
N PRO A 53 -7.74 0.77 8.63
CA PRO A 53 -8.43 1.73 7.76
C PRO A 53 -8.23 3.19 8.15
N GLU A 54 -7.75 3.46 9.36
CA GLU A 54 -7.50 4.83 9.82
C GLU A 54 -6.14 5.36 9.41
N GLY A 55 -5.27 4.50 8.85
CA GLY A 55 -3.97 4.91 8.37
C GLY A 55 -2.95 5.11 9.46
N ASN A 56 -3.00 4.33 10.52
CA ASN A 56 -2.10 4.48 11.67
C ASN A 56 -0.68 3.95 11.45
N GLY A 57 -0.38 3.40 10.28
CA GLY A 57 0.95 2.91 9.97
C GLY A 57 0.92 1.98 8.77
N PRO A 58 2.09 1.48 8.36
CA PRO A 58 2.15 0.57 7.23
C PRO A 58 1.72 -0.84 7.62
N GLY A 59 1.15 -1.56 6.65
CA GLY A 59 0.96 -2.99 6.72
C GLY A 59 1.96 -3.68 5.82
N PHE A 60 2.07 -4.98 5.95
CA PHE A 60 2.89 -5.76 5.03
C PHE A 60 2.08 -6.93 4.51
N LEU A 61 2.48 -7.39 3.34
CA LEU A 61 1.82 -8.53 2.72
C LEU A 61 2.49 -9.81 3.22
N ASP A 62 1.68 -10.70 3.73
CA ASP A 62 2.14 -12.02 4.15
C ASP A 62 1.98 -12.98 2.97
N TYR A 63 3.08 -13.24 2.31
CA TYR A 63 3.07 -14.09 1.13
C TYR A 63 3.23 -15.55 1.51
N SER A 64 2.34 -16.38 1.00
CA SER A 64 2.41 -17.83 1.20
C SER A 64 2.59 -18.50 -0.14
N ASP A 65 3.59 -19.37 -0.22
CA ASP A 65 3.93 -20.12 -1.43
C ASP A 65 3.35 -21.54 -1.34
N ILE A 66 2.07 -21.62 -1.15
CA ILE A 66 1.38 -22.91 -1.02
C ILE A 66 0.95 -23.42 -2.38
#